data_52996a2e651810f2705f35929f8aca45
#
_entry.id   52996a2e651810f2705f35929f8aca45
#
_cell.length_a   1.000
_cell.length_b   1.000
_cell.length_c   1.000
_cell.angle_alpha   90.00
_cell.angle_beta   90.00
_cell.angle_gamma   90.00
#
_symmetry.space_group_name_H-M   'P 1'
#
loop_
_entity.id
_entity.type
_entity.pdbx_description
1 polymer ?
#
loop_
_entity_poly.entity_id
_entity_poly.type
_entity_poly.pdbx_seq_one_letter_code
_entity_poly.pdbx_strand_id
1 'polypeptide(L)'
;MDDLTSIYRCIELGADDYVTKPFDKMILEARISACIEKKQLRDKEKLLLQEIKKEKEKSDNLLLNILPREIADRLKSGEDLIADKHDEVSVLFADIVEFTPQSKNLNPKELVSILNTIFSQFDDLSTKYKIEKIKTIGDNYFAVSGLQSNGRDSALKLINMAQDMITIIKSINDSLSIMNVSLRIGIHT
;
A
#
# COMPACT_ATOMS: atom_id res chain seq x y z
N MET A 1 2.06 60.59 -7.09
CA MET A 1 1.33 59.35 -6.76
C MET A 1 2.35 58.43 -6.12
N ASP A 2 2.12 58.08 -4.87
CA ASP A 2 3.12 57.52 -4.01
C ASP A 2 3.67 56.20 -4.51
N ASP A 3 4.99 56.20 -4.70
CA ASP A 3 5.81 55.03 -5.12
C ASP A 3 5.54 53.81 -4.24
N LEU A 4 5.30 54.02 -2.95
CA LEU A 4 5.01 52.98 -1.96
C LEU A 4 3.71 52.20 -2.24
N THR A 5 2.62 52.86 -2.64
CA THR A 5 1.33 52.23 -2.94
C THR A 5 1.42 51.33 -4.18
N SER A 6 2.18 51.77 -5.18
CA SER A 6 2.42 50.99 -6.39
C SER A 6 3.29 49.74 -6.11
N ILE A 7 4.29 49.86 -5.23
CA ILE A 7 5.16 48.80 -4.78
C ILE A 7 4.36 47.71 -4.04
N TYR A 8 3.53 48.15 -3.07
CA TYR A 8 2.68 47.25 -2.28
C TYR A 8 1.77 46.43 -3.19
N ARG A 9 1.11 47.13 -4.16
CA ARG A 9 0.21 46.48 -5.12
C ARG A 9 0.91 45.46 -6.03
N CYS A 10 2.17 45.71 -6.43
CA CYS A 10 2.95 44.77 -7.22
C CYS A 10 3.26 43.48 -6.44
N ILE A 11 3.62 43.60 -5.15
CA ILE A 11 3.89 42.45 -4.26
C ILE A 11 2.61 41.66 -4.00
N GLU A 12 1.48 42.34 -3.72
CA GLU A 12 0.18 41.67 -3.55
C GLU A 12 -0.28 40.91 -4.81
N LEU A 13 0.03 41.41 -5.99
CA LEU A 13 -0.23 40.76 -7.28
C LEU A 13 0.72 39.63 -7.60
N GLY A 14 1.67 39.33 -6.70
CA GLY A 14 2.59 38.17 -6.81
C GLY A 14 3.92 38.48 -7.51
N ALA A 15 4.34 39.73 -7.56
CA ALA A 15 5.71 40.04 -7.99
C ALA A 15 6.72 39.58 -6.96
N ASP A 16 7.74 38.83 -7.38
CA ASP A 16 8.81 38.33 -6.49
C ASP A 16 9.71 39.45 -5.98
N ASP A 17 9.87 40.55 -6.74
CA ASP A 17 10.62 41.76 -6.38
C ASP A 17 10.22 42.95 -7.25
N TYR A 18 10.69 44.16 -6.90
CA TYR A 18 10.44 45.40 -7.65
C TYR A 18 11.72 46.24 -7.75
N VAL A 19 11.81 47.07 -8.79
CA VAL A 19 12.89 48.05 -8.98
C VAL A 19 12.34 49.37 -9.42
N THR A 20 12.72 50.46 -8.72
CA THR A 20 12.29 51.83 -9.03
C THR A 20 13.18 52.44 -10.16
N LYS A 21 12.58 53.27 -11.00
CA LYS A 21 13.29 54.04 -12.01
C LYS A 21 13.71 55.42 -11.43
N PRO A 22 14.92 55.91 -11.73
CA PRO A 22 16.02 55.28 -12.49
C PRO A 22 16.68 54.15 -11.65
N PHE A 23 17.06 53.05 -12.27
CA PHE A 23 17.69 51.93 -11.58
C PHE A 23 19.20 51.84 -11.90
N ASP A 24 19.93 51.47 -10.90
CA ASP A 24 21.39 51.12 -11.06
C ASP A 24 21.50 49.68 -11.56
N LYS A 25 22.42 49.49 -12.55
CA LYS A 25 22.63 48.20 -13.17
C LYS A 25 23.12 47.13 -12.16
N MET A 26 23.99 47.52 -11.24
CA MET A 26 24.52 46.58 -10.24
C MET A 26 23.46 46.12 -9.27
N ILE A 27 22.57 47.05 -8.86
CA ILE A 27 21.44 46.72 -7.98
C ILE A 27 20.47 45.78 -8.70
N LEU A 28 20.15 46.05 -9.97
CA LEU A 28 19.27 45.18 -10.77
C LEU A 28 19.86 43.78 -10.92
N GLU A 29 21.15 43.66 -11.27
CA GLU A 29 21.81 42.35 -11.40
C GLU A 29 21.82 41.58 -10.08
N ALA A 30 22.09 42.23 -8.95
CA ALA A 30 22.07 41.61 -7.64
C ALA A 30 20.66 41.06 -7.27
N ARG A 31 19.61 41.85 -7.53
CA ARG A 31 18.24 41.43 -7.27
C ARG A 31 17.79 40.28 -8.16
N ILE A 32 18.09 40.32 -9.45
CA ILE A 32 17.81 39.23 -10.39
C ILE A 32 18.52 37.94 -9.93
N SER A 33 19.80 38.04 -9.56
CA SER A 33 20.56 36.90 -9.05
C SER A 33 19.93 36.28 -7.80
N ALA A 34 19.55 37.13 -6.83
CA ALA A 34 18.87 36.68 -5.62
C ALA A 34 17.51 36.00 -5.90
N CYS A 35 16.72 36.55 -6.84
CA CYS A 35 15.45 35.93 -7.25
C CYS A 35 15.66 34.57 -7.93
N ILE A 36 16.67 34.47 -8.80
CA ILE A 36 17.03 33.20 -9.47
C ILE A 36 17.48 32.16 -8.44
N GLU A 37 18.36 32.55 -7.52
CA GLU A 37 18.84 31.65 -6.46
C GLU A 37 17.67 31.16 -5.57
N LYS A 38 16.79 32.07 -5.15
CA LYS A 38 15.60 31.74 -4.37
C LYS A 38 14.67 30.76 -5.13
N LYS A 39 14.51 30.95 -6.43
CA LYS A 39 13.73 30.05 -7.27
C LYS A 39 14.40 28.67 -7.36
N GLN A 40 15.70 28.62 -7.62
CA GLN A 40 16.44 27.36 -7.68
C GLN A 40 16.38 26.57 -6.36
N LEU A 41 16.46 27.25 -5.22
CA LEU A 41 16.33 26.63 -3.91
C LEU A 41 14.91 26.06 -3.70
N ARG A 42 13.88 26.80 -4.05
CA ARG A 42 12.47 26.32 -3.98
C ARG A 42 12.23 25.12 -4.91
N ASP A 43 12.75 25.17 -6.13
CA ASP A 43 12.61 24.06 -7.07
C ASP A 43 13.33 22.80 -6.58
N LYS A 44 14.54 22.97 -6.00
CA LYS A 44 15.30 21.87 -5.38
C LYS A 44 14.59 21.29 -4.16
N GLU A 45 14.06 22.13 -3.29
CA GLU A 45 13.26 21.71 -2.13
C GLU A 45 12.05 20.87 -2.57
N LYS A 46 11.32 21.36 -3.58
CA LYS A 46 10.16 20.63 -4.14
C LYS A 46 10.53 19.25 -4.68
N LEU A 47 11.64 19.15 -5.38
CA LEU A 47 12.13 17.87 -5.89
C LEU A 47 12.52 16.92 -4.77
N LEU A 48 13.24 17.40 -3.74
CA LEU A 48 13.62 16.61 -2.58
C LEU A 48 12.39 16.11 -1.80
N LEU A 49 11.38 16.96 -1.60
CA LEU A 49 10.13 16.56 -0.95
C LEU A 49 9.40 15.46 -1.73
N GLN A 50 9.38 15.55 -3.06
CA GLN A 50 8.79 14.51 -3.92
C GLN A 50 9.56 13.18 -3.82
N GLU A 51 10.88 13.24 -3.78
CA GLU A 51 11.74 12.05 -3.64
C GLU A 51 11.55 11.39 -2.27
N ILE A 52 11.57 12.17 -1.18
CA ILE A 52 11.31 11.68 0.18
C ILE A 52 9.92 11.03 0.27
N LYS A 53 8.89 11.65 -0.32
CA LYS A 53 7.54 11.10 -0.35
C LYS A 53 7.51 9.75 -1.07
N LYS A 54 8.15 9.64 -2.22
CA LYS A 54 8.23 8.40 -3.01
C LYS A 54 8.96 7.28 -2.25
N GLU A 55 10.09 7.59 -1.62
CA GLU A 55 10.83 6.60 -0.83
C GLU A 55 10.07 6.19 0.43
N LYS A 56 9.34 7.11 1.08
CA LYS A 56 8.45 6.79 2.18
C LYS A 56 7.33 5.84 1.75
N GLU A 57 6.64 6.13 0.64
CA GLU A 57 5.58 5.27 0.10
C GLU A 57 6.10 3.87 -0.24
N LYS A 58 7.30 3.78 -0.82
CA LYS A 58 7.96 2.51 -1.11
C LYS A 58 8.29 1.73 0.16
N SER A 59 8.84 2.39 1.17
CA SER A 59 9.14 1.78 2.47
C SER A 59 7.86 1.29 3.16
N ASP A 60 6.79 2.10 3.13
CA ASP A 60 5.49 1.74 3.71
C ASP A 60 4.89 0.50 3.03
N ASN A 61 4.95 0.44 1.70
CA ASN A 61 4.47 -0.72 0.94
C ASN A 61 5.29 -1.99 1.25
N LEU A 62 6.60 -1.88 1.39
CA LEU A 62 7.45 -3.02 1.77
C LEU A 62 7.10 -3.54 3.17
N LEU A 63 6.84 -2.64 4.12
CA LEU A 63 6.43 -3.01 5.48
C LEU A 63 5.07 -3.71 5.49
N LEU A 64 4.10 -3.21 4.70
CA LEU A 64 2.76 -3.80 4.58
C LEU A 64 2.74 -5.16 3.86
N ASN A 65 3.79 -5.50 3.10
CA ASN A 65 3.96 -6.85 2.56
C ASN A 65 4.34 -7.89 3.63
N ILE A 66 4.83 -7.45 4.78
CA ILE A 66 5.34 -8.32 5.85
C ILE A 66 4.40 -8.32 7.05
N LEU A 67 3.81 -7.17 7.38
CA LEU A 67 2.99 -6.95 8.57
C LEU A 67 1.58 -6.47 8.23
N PRO A 68 0.57 -6.89 9.00
CA PRO A 68 -0.76 -6.27 8.96
C PRO A 68 -0.67 -4.76 9.20
N ARG A 69 -1.57 -4.01 8.56
CA ARG A 69 -1.56 -2.53 8.61
C ARG A 69 -1.59 -1.98 10.05
N GLU A 70 -2.46 -2.52 10.90
CA GLU A 70 -2.56 -2.08 12.30
C GLU A 70 -1.25 -2.23 13.07
N ILE A 71 -0.55 -3.35 12.88
CA ILE A 71 0.75 -3.60 13.51
C ILE A 71 1.81 -2.66 12.96
N ALA A 72 1.81 -2.45 11.64
CA ALA A 72 2.73 -1.52 10.99
C ALA A 72 2.54 -0.07 11.49
N ASP A 73 1.29 0.38 11.66
CA ASP A 73 0.98 1.74 12.13
C ASP A 73 1.36 1.92 13.61
N ARG A 74 1.16 0.91 14.46
CA ARG A 74 1.59 0.93 15.88
C ARG A 74 3.11 0.97 16.01
N LEU A 75 3.84 0.16 15.24
CA LEU A 75 5.31 0.21 15.21
C LEU A 75 5.83 1.58 14.74
N LYS A 76 5.20 2.18 13.71
CA LYS A 76 5.55 3.53 13.25
C LYS A 76 5.26 4.62 14.29
N SER A 77 4.28 4.42 15.16
CA SER A 77 3.99 5.33 16.28
C SER A 77 4.94 5.18 17.46
N GLY A 78 5.90 4.24 17.39
CA GLY A 78 6.93 4.03 18.41
C GLY A 78 6.54 3.02 19.50
N GLU A 79 5.56 2.14 19.21
CA GLU A 79 5.21 1.05 20.11
C GLU A 79 6.19 -0.13 19.90
N ASP A 80 7.10 -0.34 20.82
CA ASP A 80 8.18 -1.35 20.69
C ASP A 80 7.70 -2.79 20.97
N LEU A 81 6.65 -2.95 21.78
CA LEU A 81 6.11 -4.26 22.15
C LEU A 81 4.61 -4.31 21.87
N ILE A 82 4.22 -5.06 20.86
CA ILE A 82 2.81 -5.28 20.50
C ILE A 82 2.41 -6.70 20.90
N ALA A 83 1.53 -6.80 21.89
CA ALA A 83 1.01 -8.06 22.39
C ALA A 83 -0.46 -7.89 22.78
N ASP A 84 -1.36 -8.21 21.88
CA ASP A 84 -2.80 -8.11 22.12
C ASP A 84 -3.39 -9.51 22.34
N LYS A 85 -4.30 -9.62 23.31
CA LYS A 85 -5.06 -10.82 23.55
C LYS A 85 -6.44 -10.68 22.92
N HIS A 86 -6.82 -11.66 22.12
CA HIS A 86 -8.15 -11.77 21.55
C HIS A 86 -8.81 -13.03 22.06
N ASP A 87 -10.02 -12.92 22.64
CA ASP A 87 -10.69 -14.04 23.29
C ASP A 87 -11.46 -14.94 22.30
N GLU A 88 -11.92 -14.40 21.16
CA GLU A 88 -12.68 -15.13 20.14
C GLU A 88 -12.15 -14.84 18.74
N VAL A 89 -11.16 -15.59 18.33
CA VAL A 89 -10.51 -15.47 17.01
C VAL A 89 -10.66 -16.78 16.26
N SER A 90 -11.09 -16.71 15.02
CA SER A 90 -11.08 -17.86 14.12
C SER A 90 -10.00 -17.69 13.05
N VAL A 91 -9.28 -18.76 12.76
CA VAL A 91 -8.19 -18.80 11.77
C VAL A 91 -8.55 -19.71 10.61
N LEU A 92 -8.09 -19.34 9.41
CA LEU A 92 -8.25 -20.12 8.19
C LEU A 92 -6.89 -20.33 7.53
N PHE A 93 -6.62 -21.58 7.18
CA PHE A 93 -5.52 -21.97 6.31
C PHE A 93 -6.10 -22.62 5.06
N ALA A 94 -5.75 -22.10 3.89
CA ALA A 94 -6.12 -22.67 2.60
C ALA A 94 -4.87 -23.03 1.80
N ASP A 95 -4.66 -24.29 1.52
CA ASP A 95 -3.49 -24.87 0.89
C ASP A 95 -3.86 -25.51 -0.45
N ILE A 96 -2.97 -25.40 -1.45
CA ILE A 96 -3.20 -26.02 -2.76
C ILE A 96 -2.76 -27.48 -2.71
N VAL A 97 -3.72 -28.37 -3.00
CA VAL A 97 -3.47 -29.81 -2.94
C VAL A 97 -2.49 -30.23 -4.04
N GLU A 98 -1.47 -30.99 -3.66
CA GLU A 98 -0.43 -31.50 -4.58
C GLU A 98 0.31 -30.41 -5.37
N PHE A 99 0.42 -29.19 -4.80
CA PHE A 99 1.09 -28.09 -5.46
C PHE A 99 2.54 -28.42 -5.86
N THR A 100 3.32 -28.97 -4.93
CA THR A 100 4.75 -29.30 -5.17
C THR A 100 4.98 -30.26 -6.35
N PRO A 101 4.26 -31.40 -6.50
CA PRO A 101 4.41 -32.21 -7.69
C PRO A 101 3.92 -31.55 -8.97
N GLN A 102 2.83 -30.80 -8.92
CA GLN A 102 2.27 -30.11 -10.10
C GLN A 102 3.16 -28.94 -10.57
N SER A 103 3.79 -28.23 -9.66
CA SER A 103 4.65 -27.08 -9.97
C SER A 103 5.99 -27.45 -10.62
N LYS A 104 6.46 -28.70 -10.50
CA LYS A 104 7.75 -29.15 -11.05
C LYS A 104 7.86 -28.99 -12.57
N ASN A 105 6.75 -29.06 -13.28
CA ASN A 105 6.70 -29.01 -14.75
C ASN A 105 6.35 -27.62 -15.30
N LEU A 106 6.12 -26.63 -14.41
CA LEU A 106 5.76 -25.29 -14.80
C LEU A 106 6.97 -24.35 -14.83
N ASN A 107 6.94 -23.38 -15.73
CA ASN A 107 7.90 -22.28 -15.70
C ASN A 107 7.68 -21.44 -14.44
N PRO A 108 8.75 -21.02 -13.73
CA PRO A 108 8.61 -20.18 -12.52
C PRO A 108 7.76 -18.93 -12.70
N LYS A 109 7.77 -18.28 -13.87
CA LYS A 109 6.92 -17.11 -14.14
C LYS A 109 5.45 -17.49 -14.25
N GLU A 110 5.12 -18.61 -14.89
CA GLU A 110 3.75 -19.12 -14.97
C GLU A 110 3.21 -19.50 -13.60
N LEU A 111 4.03 -20.17 -12.79
CA LEU A 111 3.70 -20.55 -11.43
C LEU A 111 3.33 -19.34 -10.57
N VAL A 112 4.19 -18.31 -10.58
CA VAL A 112 3.94 -17.05 -9.84
C VAL A 112 2.69 -16.34 -10.38
N SER A 113 2.46 -16.36 -11.70
CA SER A 113 1.25 -15.76 -12.29
C SER A 113 -0.04 -16.46 -11.84
N ILE A 114 -0.04 -17.81 -11.80
CA ILE A 114 -1.18 -18.59 -11.32
C ILE A 114 -1.46 -18.30 -9.84
N LEU A 115 -0.42 -18.33 -8.98
CA LEU A 115 -0.57 -18.02 -7.56
C LEU A 115 -1.09 -16.59 -7.34
N ASN A 116 -0.56 -15.61 -8.08
CA ASN A 116 -1.03 -14.23 -7.99
C ASN A 116 -2.50 -14.12 -8.39
N THR A 117 -2.93 -14.81 -9.44
CA THR A 117 -4.33 -14.82 -9.88
C THR A 117 -5.25 -15.39 -8.80
N ILE A 118 -4.86 -16.50 -8.18
CA ILE A 118 -5.62 -17.14 -7.12
C ILE A 118 -5.68 -16.24 -5.88
N PHE A 119 -4.52 -15.79 -5.40
CA PHE A 119 -4.45 -15.02 -4.15
C PHE A 119 -5.07 -13.63 -4.26
N SER A 120 -5.01 -12.99 -5.43
CA SER A 120 -5.73 -11.72 -5.63
C SER A 120 -7.24 -11.87 -5.47
N GLN A 121 -7.82 -12.96 -5.98
CA GLN A 121 -9.25 -13.23 -5.81
C GLN A 121 -9.58 -13.57 -4.34
N PHE A 122 -8.66 -14.23 -3.61
CA PHE A 122 -8.84 -14.46 -2.18
C PHE A 122 -8.70 -13.17 -1.36
N ASP A 123 -7.87 -12.23 -1.79
CA ASP A 123 -7.76 -10.90 -1.19
C ASP A 123 -9.06 -10.09 -1.36
N ASP A 124 -9.72 -10.22 -2.52
CA ASP A 124 -11.05 -9.64 -2.76
C ASP A 124 -12.11 -10.25 -1.83
N LEU A 125 -12.07 -11.58 -1.60
CA LEU A 125 -12.95 -12.24 -0.64
C LEU A 125 -12.67 -11.79 0.81
N SER A 126 -11.40 -11.65 1.19
CA SER A 126 -11.04 -11.19 2.53
C SER A 126 -11.62 -9.80 2.80
N THR A 127 -11.56 -8.92 1.81
CA THR A 127 -12.17 -7.58 1.85
C THR A 127 -13.69 -7.65 1.93
N LYS A 128 -14.33 -8.49 1.10
CA LYS A 128 -15.79 -8.71 1.08
C LYS A 128 -16.33 -9.15 2.45
N TYR A 129 -15.66 -10.09 3.11
CA TYR A 129 -16.08 -10.65 4.39
C TYR A 129 -15.52 -9.93 5.61
N LYS A 130 -14.70 -8.88 5.41
CA LYS A 130 -13.98 -8.15 6.48
C LYS A 130 -13.14 -9.11 7.34
N ILE A 131 -12.40 -9.96 6.66
CA ILE A 131 -11.45 -10.92 7.21
C ILE A 131 -10.06 -10.37 6.98
N GLU A 132 -9.18 -10.51 7.94
CA GLU A 132 -7.81 -10.02 7.82
C GLU A 132 -6.90 -11.10 7.22
N LYS A 133 -6.33 -10.81 6.06
CA LYS A 133 -5.24 -11.61 5.51
C LYS A 133 -3.98 -11.36 6.33
N ILE A 134 -3.40 -12.40 6.87
CA ILE A 134 -2.14 -12.29 7.60
C ILE A 134 -0.96 -12.37 6.65
N LYS A 135 -0.86 -13.45 5.87
CA LYS A 135 0.19 -13.66 4.86
C LYS A 135 -0.09 -14.87 3.98
N THR A 136 0.71 -14.99 2.93
CA THR A 136 0.85 -16.25 2.19
C THR A 136 2.17 -16.93 2.59
N ILE A 137 2.17 -18.26 2.67
CA ILE A 137 3.33 -19.08 3.01
C ILE A 137 3.47 -20.12 1.90
N GLY A 138 4.25 -19.79 0.86
CA GLY A 138 4.29 -20.61 -0.37
C GLY A 138 2.93 -20.60 -1.07
N ASP A 139 2.29 -21.76 -1.16
CA ASP A 139 0.96 -21.98 -1.73
C ASP A 139 -0.17 -21.96 -0.69
N ASN A 140 0.14 -21.63 0.55
CA ASN A 140 -0.82 -21.55 1.64
C ASN A 140 -1.27 -20.11 1.88
N TYR A 141 -2.59 -19.88 1.95
CA TYR A 141 -3.23 -18.62 2.30
C TYR A 141 -3.68 -18.64 3.75
N PHE A 142 -3.18 -17.73 4.56
CA PHE A 142 -3.50 -17.58 5.97
C PHE A 142 -4.30 -16.32 6.25
N ALA A 143 -5.49 -16.49 6.82
CA ALA A 143 -6.40 -15.41 7.17
C ALA A 143 -7.02 -15.61 8.56
N VAL A 144 -7.42 -14.49 9.19
CA VAL A 144 -7.96 -14.45 10.54
C VAL A 144 -9.23 -13.59 10.58
N SER A 145 -10.22 -14.02 11.35
CA SER A 145 -11.44 -13.27 11.62
C SER A 145 -11.64 -13.11 13.12
N GLY A 146 -12.12 -11.93 13.56
CA GLY A 146 -12.39 -11.65 14.97
C GLY A 146 -11.38 -10.70 15.63
N LEU A 147 -10.35 -10.23 14.92
CA LEU A 147 -9.37 -9.29 15.48
C LEU A 147 -9.99 -7.92 15.80
N GLN A 148 -10.91 -7.44 14.96
CA GLN A 148 -11.52 -6.11 15.07
C GLN A 148 -12.96 -6.11 15.58
N SER A 149 -13.56 -7.27 15.85
CA SER A 149 -14.97 -7.40 16.24
C SER A 149 -15.15 -8.40 17.38
N ASN A 150 -16.29 -8.28 18.11
CA ASN A 150 -16.64 -9.18 19.22
C ASN A 150 -16.92 -10.64 18.80
N GLY A 151 -16.12 -11.23 17.95
CA GLY A 151 -15.96 -12.65 17.65
C GLY A 151 -17.18 -13.46 17.17
N ARG A 152 -18.43 -13.03 17.48
CA ARG A 152 -19.65 -13.83 17.36
C ARG A 152 -19.89 -14.52 16.01
N ASP A 153 -19.41 -13.94 14.90
CA ASP A 153 -19.62 -14.47 13.55
C ASP A 153 -18.30 -14.85 12.85
N SER A 154 -17.19 -14.90 13.60
CA SER A 154 -15.85 -15.06 13.02
C SER A 154 -15.72 -16.36 12.25
N ALA A 155 -16.13 -17.48 12.83
CA ALA A 155 -16.10 -18.78 12.17
C ALA A 155 -17.04 -18.85 10.96
N LEU A 156 -18.24 -18.25 11.05
CA LEU A 156 -19.20 -18.24 9.94
C LEU A 156 -18.69 -17.44 8.75
N LYS A 157 -18.04 -16.31 8.99
CA LYS A 157 -17.40 -15.51 7.92
C LYS A 157 -16.32 -16.32 7.19
N LEU A 158 -15.48 -17.05 7.94
CA LEU A 158 -14.44 -17.91 7.35
C LEU A 158 -15.03 -19.09 6.57
N ILE A 159 -16.13 -19.70 7.06
CA ILE A 159 -16.82 -20.76 6.33
C ILE A 159 -17.39 -20.24 5.01
N ASN A 160 -18.05 -19.09 5.01
CA ASN A 160 -18.58 -18.48 3.80
C ASN A 160 -17.46 -18.12 2.82
N MET A 161 -16.36 -17.55 3.31
CA MET A 161 -15.17 -17.27 2.50
C MET A 161 -14.60 -18.56 1.91
N ALA A 162 -14.48 -19.63 2.68
CA ALA A 162 -13.98 -20.92 2.21
C ALA A 162 -14.85 -21.51 1.09
N GLN A 163 -16.16 -21.38 1.16
CA GLN A 163 -17.09 -21.82 0.10
C GLN A 163 -16.90 -21.02 -1.18
N ASP A 164 -16.76 -19.69 -1.05
CA ASP A 164 -16.47 -18.83 -2.20
C ASP A 164 -15.08 -19.13 -2.80
N MET A 165 -14.05 -19.39 -1.98
CA MET A 165 -12.73 -19.82 -2.44
C MET A 165 -12.82 -21.08 -3.31
N ILE A 166 -13.56 -22.10 -2.87
CA ILE A 166 -13.77 -23.34 -3.63
C ILE A 166 -14.45 -23.03 -4.97
N THR A 167 -15.43 -22.12 -4.97
CA THR A 167 -16.16 -21.71 -6.18
C THR A 167 -15.23 -20.99 -7.17
N ILE A 168 -14.40 -20.10 -6.66
CA ILE A 168 -13.39 -19.39 -7.45
C ILE A 168 -12.42 -20.39 -8.09
N ILE A 169 -11.91 -21.36 -7.35
CA ILE A 169 -10.98 -22.36 -7.89
C ILE A 169 -11.62 -23.18 -9.00
N LYS A 170 -12.89 -23.54 -8.88
CA LYS A 170 -13.62 -24.22 -9.98
C LYS A 170 -13.63 -23.35 -11.25
N SER A 171 -13.97 -22.06 -11.11
CA SER A 171 -13.97 -21.13 -12.25
C SER A 171 -12.58 -20.92 -12.86
N ILE A 172 -11.54 -20.91 -12.02
CA ILE A 172 -10.15 -20.82 -12.48
C ILE A 172 -9.76 -22.08 -13.26
N ASN A 173 -10.12 -23.26 -12.78
CA ASN A 173 -9.83 -24.52 -13.47
C ASN A 173 -10.51 -24.61 -14.84
N ASP A 174 -11.73 -24.09 -14.97
CA ASP A 174 -12.44 -24.03 -16.24
C ASP A 174 -11.72 -23.13 -17.27
N SER A 175 -10.95 -22.15 -16.80
CA SER A 175 -10.19 -21.21 -17.62
C SER A 175 -8.73 -21.60 -17.84
N LEU A 176 -8.12 -22.35 -16.92
CA LEU A 176 -6.74 -22.80 -16.96
C LEU A 176 -6.64 -24.24 -17.47
N SER A 177 -6.19 -24.41 -18.72
CA SER A 177 -5.93 -25.76 -19.29
C SER A 177 -4.63 -26.43 -18.78
N ILE A 178 -3.86 -25.76 -17.92
CA ILE A 178 -2.47 -26.13 -17.60
C ILE A 178 -2.34 -26.87 -16.27
N MET A 179 -3.22 -26.59 -15.27
CA MET A 179 -3.14 -27.13 -13.93
C MET A 179 -4.55 -27.29 -13.34
N ASN A 180 -4.82 -28.46 -12.77
CA ASN A 180 -6.08 -28.67 -12.03
C ASN A 180 -5.85 -28.38 -10.54
N VAL A 181 -6.30 -27.21 -10.10
CA VAL A 181 -6.11 -26.74 -8.71
C VAL A 181 -7.25 -27.25 -7.83
N SER A 182 -6.94 -27.76 -6.67
CA SER A 182 -7.90 -28.03 -5.60
C SER A 182 -7.39 -27.48 -4.27
N LEU A 183 -8.29 -27.16 -3.34
CA LEU A 183 -7.94 -26.59 -2.04
C LEU A 183 -8.16 -27.59 -0.91
N ARG A 184 -7.27 -27.53 0.06
CA ARG A 184 -7.47 -28.06 1.40
C ARG A 184 -7.62 -26.89 2.35
N ILE A 185 -8.76 -26.76 3.02
CA ILE A 185 -9.05 -25.65 3.90
C ILE A 185 -9.25 -26.17 5.32
N GLY A 186 -8.53 -25.58 6.27
CA GLY A 186 -8.67 -25.82 7.70
C GLY A 186 -9.14 -24.54 8.39
N ILE A 187 -10.15 -24.66 9.27
CA ILE A 187 -10.64 -23.54 10.10
C ILE A 187 -10.61 -24.01 11.56
N HIS A 188 -10.13 -23.14 12.44
CA HIS A 188 -10.07 -23.34 13.87
C HIS A 188 -10.51 -22.05 14.60
N THR A 189 -11.21 -22.21 15.73
CA THR A 189 -11.67 -21.12 16.62
C THR A 189 -11.13 -21.33 18.02
#